data_e404bc19d7f034fbc26e6bcab5a8e098
#
_entry.id   e404bc19d7f034fbc26e6bcab5a8e098
#
_cell.length_a   1.000
_cell.length_b   1.000
_cell.length_c   1.000
_cell.angle_alpha   90.00
_cell.angle_beta   90.00
_cell.angle_gamma   90.00
#
_symmetry.space_group_name_H-M   'P 1'
#
loop_
_entity.id
_entity.type
_entity.pdbx_description
1 polymer ?
#
loop_
_entity_poly.entity_id
_entity_poly.type
_entity_poly.pdbx_seq_one_letter_code
_entity_poly.pdbx_strand_id
1 'polypeptide(L)'
;MAVNMLKRSLEAFINRDADAVRTLNVDLEKDDDEVDDLYSKVQSDLMELVKTNPENAERATYLMWVAHNVERVADRAMNIAERALYQATGELVSGTTQIETTAE
;
A
#
# COMPACT_ATOMS: atom_id res chain seq x y z
N MET A 1 2.70 9.50 3.09
CA MET A 1 1.48 8.72 2.75
C MET A 1 1.59 7.26 3.15
N ALA A 2 2.55 6.52 2.66
CA ALA A 2 2.69 5.10 2.97
C ALA A 2 2.90 4.82 4.47
N VAL A 3 3.74 5.60 5.14
CA VAL A 3 3.98 5.47 6.58
C VAL A 3 2.72 5.76 7.37
N ASN A 4 1.94 6.76 6.96
CA ASN A 4 0.67 7.08 7.60
C ASN A 4 -0.35 5.96 7.38
N MET A 5 -0.37 5.35 6.20
CA MET A 5 -1.21 4.19 5.94
C MET A 5 -0.87 3.04 6.88
N LEU A 6 0.43 2.76 7.04
CA LEU A 6 0.89 1.71 7.92
C LEU A 6 0.50 1.98 9.37
N LYS A 7 0.70 3.19 9.84
CA LYS A 7 0.34 3.58 11.20
C LYS A 7 -1.15 3.40 11.45
N ARG A 8 -1.99 3.88 10.53
CA ARG A 8 -3.44 3.76 10.67
C ARG A 8 -3.91 2.31 10.64
N SER A 9 -3.27 1.48 9.80
CA SER A 9 -3.63 0.06 9.73
C SER A 9 -3.30 -0.68 11.02
N LEU A 10 -2.17 -0.34 11.65
CA LEU A 10 -1.80 -0.92 12.94
C LEU A 10 -2.74 -0.47 14.06
N GLU A 11 -3.13 0.78 14.06
CA GLU A 11 -4.11 1.31 15.04
C GLU A 11 -5.45 0.60 14.90
N ALA A 12 -5.89 0.36 13.69
CA ALA A 12 -7.14 -0.36 13.44
C ALA A 12 -7.06 -1.80 13.95
N PHE A 13 -5.93 -2.45 13.77
CA PHE A 13 -5.72 -3.81 14.26
C PHE A 13 -5.83 -3.89 15.78
N ILE A 14 -5.33 -2.88 16.47
CA ILE A 14 -5.37 -2.81 17.93
C ILE A 14 -6.78 -2.46 18.43
N ASN A 15 -7.44 -1.54 17.76
CA ASN A 15 -8.71 -0.95 18.21
C ASN A 15 -9.91 -1.90 18.06
N ARG A 16 -9.95 -2.69 17.01
CA ARG A 16 -10.99 -3.70 16.75
C ARG A 16 -12.43 -3.17 16.69
N ASP A 17 -12.61 -1.90 16.41
CA ASP A 17 -13.93 -1.33 16.16
C ASP A 17 -14.31 -1.57 14.70
N ALA A 18 -15.34 -2.41 14.47
CA ALA A 18 -15.71 -2.81 13.13
C ALA A 18 -16.05 -1.65 12.21
N ASP A 19 -16.80 -0.67 12.69
CA ASP A 19 -17.19 0.47 11.87
C ASP A 19 -16.01 1.35 11.54
N ALA A 20 -15.15 1.62 12.52
CA ALA A 20 -13.93 2.39 12.29
C ALA A 20 -13.00 1.70 11.32
N VAL A 21 -12.86 0.38 11.43
CA VAL A 21 -12.00 -0.41 10.54
C VAL A 21 -12.54 -0.42 9.11
N ARG A 22 -13.85 -0.53 8.94
CA ARG A 22 -14.46 -0.47 7.59
C ARG A 22 -14.20 0.87 6.93
N THR A 23 -14.41 1.96 7.66
CA THR A 23 -14.13 3.31 7.14
C THR A 23 -12.67 3.45 6.77
N LEU A 24 -11.79 2.97 7.63
CA LEU A 24 -10.36 3.01 7.39
C LEU A 24 -9.97 2.22 6.14
N ASN A 25 -10.55 1.05 5.92
CA ASN A 25 -10.25 0.26 4.72
C ASN A 25 -10.61 1.01 3.45
N VAL A 26 -11.74 1.71 3.42
CA VAL A 26 -12.13 2.53 2.27
C VAL A 26 -11.13 3.66 2.06
N ASP A 27 -10.73 4.35 3.13
CA ASP A 27 -9.76 5.44 3.04
C ASP A 27 -8.39 4.96 2.59
N LEU A 28 -7.93 3.83 3.10
CA LEU A 28 -6.64 3.28 2.72
C LEU A 28 -6.62 2.78 1.28
N GLU A 29 -7.76 2.29 0.78
CA GLU A 29 -7.86 1.88 -0.61
C GLU A 29 -7.64 3.08 -1.54
N LYS A 30 -8.20 4.24 -1.21
CA LYS A 30 -7.96 5.48 -1.96
C LYS A 30 -6.50 5.91 -1.88
N ASP A 31 -5.90 5.82 -0.69
CA ASP A 31 -4.49 6.16 -0.51
C ASP A 31 -3.59 5.20 -1.29
N ASP A 32 -3.94 3.94 -1.35
CA ASP A 32 -3.19 2.94 -2.12
C ASP A 32 -3.23 3.26 -3.62
N ASP A 33 -4.39 3.67 -4.13
CA ASP A 33 -4.52 4.10 -5.52
C ASP A 33 -3.67 5.33 -5.80
N GLU A 34 -3.61 6.29 -4.88
CA GLU A 34 -2.74 7.46 -5.01
C GLU A 34 -1.26 7.08 -5.01
N VAL A 35 -0.87 6.13 -4.17
CA VAL A 35 0.52 5.64 -4.14
C VAL A 35 0.86 4.98 -5.47
N ASP A 36 -0.03 4.18 -6.03
CA ASP A 36 0.17 3.55 -7.33
C ASP A 36 0.34 4.58 -8.44
N ASP A 37 -0.50 5.63 -8.45
CA ASP A 37 -0.42 6.71 -9.41
C ASP A 37 0.89 7.47 -9.29
N LEU A 38 1.32 7.77 -8.07
CA LEU A 38 2.58 8.44 -7.80
C LEU A 38 3.76 7.58 -8.23
N TYR A 39 3.70 6.27 -7.98
CA TYR A 39 4.74 5.35 -8.41
C TYR A 39 4.89 5.35 -9.92
N SER A 40 3.78 5.28 -10.65
CA SER A 40 3.78 5.32 -12.11
C SER A 40 4.35 6.62 -12.64
N LYS A 41 4.01 7.74 -12.00
CA LYS A 41 4.54 9.05 -12.37
C LYS A 41 6.04 9.14 -12.13
N VAL A 42 6.50 8.69 -10.99
CA VAL A 42 7.94 8.67 -10.66
C VAL A 42 8.69 7.81 -11.67
N GLN A 43 8.16 6.64 -12.01
CA GLN A 43 8.77 5.76 -13.00
C GLN A 43 8.90 6.45 -14.36
N SER A 44 7.84 7.10 -14.80
CA SER A 44 7.84 7.83 -16.07
C SER A 44 8.84 8.99 -16.05
N ASP A 45 8.85 9.78 -14.97
CA ASP A 45 9.76 10.91 -14.83
C ASP A 45 11.23 10.46 -14.81
N LEU A 46 11.53 9.36 -14.14
CA LEU A 46 12.90 8.83 -14.07
C LEU A 46 13.36 8.27 -15.43
N MET A 47 12.47 7.62 -16.16
CA MET A 47 12.79 7.17 -17.52
C MET A 47 13.11 8.34 -18.44
N GLU A 48 12.34 9.41 -18.34
CA GLU A 48 12.58 10.62 -19.12
C GLU A 48 13.93 11.26 -18.75
N LEU A 49 14.23 11.29 -17.47
CA LEU A 49 15.51 11.82 -16.98
C LEU A 49 16.70 11.05 -17.56
N VAL A 50 16.61 9.73 -17.62
CA VAL A 50 17.66 8.87 -18.18
C VAL A 50 17.80 9.10 -19.70
N LYS A 51 16.67 9.23 -20.40
CA LYS A 51 16.69 9.52 -21.84
C LYS A 51 17.36 10.83 -22.17
N THR A 52 17.10 11.85 -21.34
CA THR A 52 17.66 13.18 -21.52
C THR A 52 19.16 13.19 -21.22
N ASN A 53 19.57 12.48 -20.18
CA ASN A 53 20.96 12.41 -19.76
C ASN A 53 21.28 11.02 -19.20
N PRO A 54 21.88 10.14 -20.03
CA PRO A 54 22.18 8.76 -19.59
C PRO A 54 23.08 8.67 -18.36
N GLU A 55 23.81 9.72 -18.02
CA GLU A 55 24.63 9.73 -16.81
C GLU A 55 23.80 9.61 -15.53
N ASN A 56 22.50 9.89 -15.62
CA ASN A 56 21.59 9.77 -14.49
C ASN A 56 21.07 8.36 -14.27
N ALA A 57 21.48 7.38 -15.08
CA ALA A 57 20.93 6.01 -15.02
C ALA A 57 21.11 5.37 -13.64
N GLU A 58 22.27 5.54 -13.02
CA GLU A 58 22.53 4.96 -11.70
C GLU A 58 21.63 5.56 -10.63
N ARG A 59 21.53 6.89 -10.61
CA ARG A 59 20.66 7.59 -9.66
C ARG A 59 19.21 7.22 -9.86
N ALA A 60 18.77 7.14 -11.12
CA ALA A 60 17.40 6.76 -11.45
C ALA A 60 17.09 5.34 -10.96
N THR A 61 18.05 4.43 -11.09
CA THR A 61 17.90 3.06 -10.60
C THR A 61 17.69 3.03 -9.08
N TYR A 62 18.50 3.78 -8.33
CA TYR A 62 18.34 3.87 -6.88
C TYR A 62 17.00 4.48 -6.48
N LEU A 63 16.58 5.53 -7.17
CA LEU A 63 15.30 6.18 -6.87
C LEU A 63 14.12 5.27 -7.20
N MET A 64 14.20 4.48 -8.28
CA MET A 64 13.18 3.49 -8.59
C MET A 64 13.09 2.42 -7.51
N TRP A 65 14.24 2.00 -6.99
CA TRP A 65 14.26 1.01 -5.93
C TRP A 65 13.62 1.55 -4.66
N VAL A 66 13.92 2.81 -4.30
CA VAL A 66 13.27 3.47 -3.16
C VAL A 66 11.77 3.56 -3.37
N ALA A 67 11.32 4.00 -4.55
CA ALA A 67 9.91 4.12 -4.86
C ALA A 67 9.20 2.76 -4.78
N HIS A 68 9.82 1.72 -5.28
CA HIS A 68 9.29 0.36 -5.21
C HIS A 68 9.12 -0.09 -3.75
N ASN A 69 10.10 0.19 -2.90
CA ASN A 69 10.01 -0.17 -1.49
C ASN A 69 8.92 0.60 -0.76
N VAL A 70 8.72 1.87 -1.10
CA VAL A 70 7.62 2.68 -0.54
C VAL A 70 6.26 2.10 -0.96
N GLU A 71 6.12 1.70 -2.21
CA GLU A 71 4.90 1.05 -2.68
C GLU A 71 4.62 -0.24 -1.90
N ARG A 72 5.65 -1.02 -1.64
CA ARG A 72 5.51 -2.24 -0.84
C ARG A 72 5.06 -1.96 0.59
N VAL A 73 5.50 -0.86 1.19
CA VAL A 73 5.01 -0.46 2.51
C VAL A 73 3.51 -0.17 2.46
N ALA A 74 3.05 0.52 1.43
CA ALA A 74 1.62 0.80 1.25
C ALA A 74 0.82 -0.50 1.07
N ASP A 75 1.32 -1.45 0.28
CA ASP A 75 0.68 -2.75 0.10
C ASP A 75 0.56 -3.51 1.42
N ARG A 76 1.61 -3.49 2.23
CA ARG A 76 1.58 -4.12 3.56
C ARG A 76 0.56 -3.47 4.47
N ALA A 77 0.43 -2.15 4.41
CA ALA A 77 -0.57 -1.43 5.18
C ALA A 77 -1.99 -1.88 4.80
N MET A 78 -2.25 -2.05 3.50
CA MET A 78 -3.54 -2.56 3.04
C MET A 78 -3.80 -3.97 3.56
N ASN A 79 -2.80 -4.83 3.51
CA ASN A 79 -2.93 -6.21 4.02
C ASN A 79 -3.27 -6.22 5.51
N ILE A 80 -2.60 -5.37 6.29
CA ILE A 80 -2.87 -5.26 7.73
C ILE A 80 -4.30 -4.77 7.97
N ALA A 81 -4.73 -3.77 7.20
CA ALA A 81 -6.08 -3.20 7.35
C ALA A 81 -7.16 -4.23 6.99
N GLU A 82 -6.94 -5.03 5.95
CA GLU A 82 -7.86 -6.10 5.57
C GLU A 82 -7.94 -7.16 6.66
N ARG A 83 -6.81 -7.52 7.25
CA ARG A 83 -6.77 -8.46 8.37
C ARG A 83 -7.47 -7.92 9.59
N ALA A 84 -7.31 -6.63 9.88
CA ALA A 84 -8.00 -5.98 10.98
C ALA A 84 -9.51 -6.02 10.79
N LEU A 85 -9.97 -5.79 9.56
CA LEU A 85 -11.38 -5.87 9.23
C LEU A 85 -11.92 -7.28 9.43
N TYR A 86 -11.19 -8.28 8.97
CA TYR A 86 -11.57 -9.68 9.16
C TYR A 86 -11.69 -10.02 10.63
N GLN A 87 -10.73 -9.62 11.45
CA GLN A 87 -10.78 -9.88 12.90
C GLN A 87 -11.94 -9.19 13.59
N ALA A 88 -12.29 -7.99 13.16
CA ALA A 88 -13.35 -7.21 13.80
C ALA A 88 -14.74 -7.69 13.38
N THR A 89 -14.91 -8.16 12.15
CA THR A 89 -16.22 -8.44 11.57
C THR A 89 -16.43 -9.90 11.21
N GLY A 90 -15.36 -10.66 11.02
CA GLY A 90 -15.43 -11.99 10.45
C GLY A 90 -15.68 -11.99 8.95
N GLU A 91 -15.70 -10.82 8.31
CA GLU A 91 -15.92 -10.68 6.88
C GLU A 91 -14.62 -10.79 6.10
N LEU A 92 -14.64 -11.52 5.01
CA LEU A 92 -13.52 -11.60 4.10
C LEU A 92 -13.64 -10.50 3.06
N VAL A 93 -12.56 -9.77 2.87
CA VAL A 93 -12.46 -8.75 1.84
C VAL A 93 -11.68 -9.32 0.66
N SER A 94 -12.00 -8.86 -0.53
CA SER A 94 -11.42 -9.37 -1.78
C SER A 94 -9.90 -9.49 -1.77
N GLY A 95 -9.40 -10.41 -2.54
CA GLY A 95 -7.98 -10.54 -2.81
C GLY A 95 -7.27 -11.49 -1.88
N THR A 96 -6.45 -10.94 -1.01
CA THR A 96 -5.51 -11.71 -0.19
C THR A 96 -6.17 -12.62 0.84
N THR A 97 -7.44 -12.43 1.11
CA THR A 97 -8.14 -13.15 2.16
C THR A 97 -8.66 -14.53 1.75
N GLN A 98 -8.63 -14.86 0.47
CA GLN A 98 -9.07 -16.17 0.00
C GLN A 98 -8.26 -17.31 0.59
N ILE A 99 -6.97 -17.10 0.78
CA ILE A 99 -6.09 -18.11 1.36
C ILE A 99 -6.49 -18.42 2.80
N GLU A 100 -6.92 -17.41 3.52
CA GLU A 100 -7.34 -17.54 4.90
C GLU A 100 -8.65 -18.30 5.03
N THR A 101 -9.55 -18.10 4.08
CA THR A 101 -10.79 -18.84 4.02
C THR A 101 -10.52 -20.35 3.88
N THR A 102 -9.52 -20.70 3.07
CA THR A 102 -9.15 -22.11 2.87
C THR A 102 -8.45 -22.69 4.09
N ALA A 103 -7.77 -21.90 4.87
CA ALA A 103 -7.05 -22.35 6.05
C ALA A 103 -7.97 -22.69 7.22
N GLU A 104 -9.16 -22.20 7.20
CA GLU A 104 -10.16 -22.52 8.22
C GLU A 104 -10.92 -23.80 7.90
#